data_cdfb5035c52118ca6fcb653e838facac
#
_entry.id   cdfb5035c52118ca6fcb653e838facac
#
_cell.length_a   1.000
_cell.length_b   1.000
_cell.length_c   1.000
_cell.angle_alpha   90.00
_cell.angle_beta   90.00
_cell.angle_gamma   90.00
#
_symmetry.space_group_name_H-M   'P 1'
#
loop_
_entity.id
_entity.type
_entity.pdbx_description
1 polymer ?
#
loop_
_entity_poly.entity_id
_entity_poly.type
_entity_poly.pdbx_seq_one_letter_code
_entity_poly.pdbx_strand_id
1 'polypeptide(L)'
;MNKSWLAIIFLIISNQAMTQTSHFEPQQPLQGSGAINIVVSNLDEKEGDTYFAEAEKNERNGELNEAVTLFGKAAFEYNSSKQLARYGEALMRLSNVHYQLAHFVEAEQVVLNVALKNYSKMGSRNGQMESYSQLGRIYLALNKPTQSLWFYTQQGILAKQIGNNSAFIESVLGMANVKIRKKEYSLAAKDLNRAEVLAKSANIHEFKNQIKDARSMLPAIAAAKPAKKSSKKK
;
A
#
# COMPACT_ATOMS: atom_id res chain seq x y z
N MET A 1 -57.17 11.60 5.63
CA MET A 1 -57.08 12.69 6.62
C MET A 1 -56.48 12.07 7.87
N ASN A 2 -55.25 12.39 8.21
CA ASN A 2 -54.76 12.67 9.56
C ASN A 2 -53.23 12.90 9.48
N LYS A 3 -52.88 14.15 9.63
CA LYS A 3 -51.48 14.63 9.73
C LYS A 3 -51.02 14.43 11.17
N SER A 4 -49.93 13.70 11.40
CA SER A 4 -49.24 13.66 12.68
C SER A 4 -47.92 14.41 12.55
N TRP A 5 -47.85 15.50 13.24
CA TRP A 5 -46.67 16.35 13.43
C TRP A 5 -45.72 15.68 14.41
N LEU A 6 -44.48 15.47 14.01
CA LEU A 6 -43.37 15.12 14.91
C LEU A 6 -42.65 16.42 15.29
N ALA A 7 -42.85 16.82 16.52
CA ALA A 7 -42.14 17.92 17.15
C ALA A 7 -40.69 17.49 17.49
N ILE A 8 -39.70 18.14 16.89
CA ILE A 8 -38.29 17.99 17.25
C ILE A 8 -38.02 18.95 18.42
N ILE A 9 -37.82 18.38 19.61
CA ILE A 9 -37.38 19.12 20.79
C ILE A 9 -35.88 19.33 20.71
N PHE A 10 -35.44 20.56 20.44
CA PHE A 10 -34.05 21.00 20.59
C PHE A 10 -33.75 21.25 22.07
N LEU A 11 -32.97 20.36 22.68
CA LEU A 11 -32.39 20.58 24.01
C LEU A 11 -31.15 21.46 23.88
N ILE A 12 -31.32 22.75 24.18
CA ILE A 12 -30.20 23.70 24.31
C ILE A 12 -29.59 23.47 25.72
N ILE A 13 -28.44 22.84 25.77
CA ILE A 13 -27.63 22.78 26.99
C ILE A 13 -26.73 24.03 26.99
N SER A 14 -27.11 25.01 27.79
CA SER A 14 -26.27 26.17 28.09
C SER A 14 -25.17 25.77 29.07
N ASN A 15 -23.95 25.60 28.60
CA ASN A 15 -22.77 25.52 29.46
C ASN A 15 -22.37 26.93 29.92
N GLN A 16 -22.57 27.24 31.19
CA GLN A 16 -21.98 28.39 31.84
C GLN A 16 -20.47 28.13 32.02
N ALA A 17 -19.65 28.84 31.26
CA ALA A 17 -18.22 28.88 31.48
C ALA A 17 -17.92 29.75 32.71
N MET A 18 -17.44 29.11 33.78
CA MET A 18 -16.80 29.81 34.90
C MET A 18 -15.47 30.40 34.44
N THR A 19 -15.39 31.70 34.29
CA THR A 19 -14.14 32.43 34.10
C THR A 19 -13.37 32.46 35.39
N GLN A 20 -12.41 31.58 35.59
CA GLN A 20 -11.33 31.81 36.56
C GLN A 20 -10.27 32.66 35.90
N THR A 21 -10.23 33.94 36.31
CA THR A 21 -9.11 34.83 36.00
C THR A 21 -7.91 34.44 36.87
N SER A 22 -7.04 33.59 36.34
CA SER A 22 -5.68 33.46 36.88
C SER A 22 -4.83 34.57 36.30
N HIS A 23 -4.33 35.47 37.19
CA HIS A 23 -3.27 36.42 36.86
C HIS A 23 -2.05 35.64 36.35
N PHE A 24 -1.82 35.67 35.04
CA PHE A 24 -0.55 35.26 34.45
C PHE A 24 0.38 36.47 34.44
N GLU A 25 1.39 36.43 35.29
CA GLU A 25 2.58 37.29 35.13
C GLU A 25 3.28 36.90 33.82
N PRO A 26 3.69 37.87 32.98
CA PRO A 26 4.44 37.54 31.78
C PRO A 26 5.85 37.07 32.16
N GLN A 27 6.08 35.76 32.11
CA GLN A 27 7.44 35.25 32.19
C GLN A 27 8.20 35.63 30.92
N GLN A 28 9.38 36.20 31.09
CA GLN A 28 10.30 36.59 30.03
C GLN A 28 10.59 35.36 29.12
N PRO A 29 10.70 35.56 27.79
CA PRO A 29 11.02 34.45 26.88
C PRO A 29 12.43 33.95 27.19
N LEU A 30 12.54 32.71 27.63
CA LEU A 30 13.81 31.98 27.70
C LEU A 30 14.37 31.88 26.29
N GLN A 31 15.37 32.73 25.99
CA GLN A 31 16.25 32.54 24.83
C GLN A 31 17.01 31.24 25.02
N GLY A 32 16.55 30.16 24.33
CA GLY A 32 17.20 28.87 24.43
C GLY A 32 16.45 27.69 23.77
N SER A 33 15.25 27.93 23.20
CA SER A 33 14.40 26.78 22.71
C SER A 33 14.86 26.14 21.40
N GLY A 34 15.76 26.79 20.64
CA GLY A 34 16.19 26.23 19.33
C GLY A 34 17.07 24.96 19.45
N ALA A 35 17.95 24.93 20.45
CA ALA A 35 18.85 23.80 20.63
C ALA A 35 18.15 22.56 21.20
N ILE A 36 17.13 22.73 22.04
CA ILE A 36 16.37 21.63 22.62
C ILE A 36 15.48 20.96 21.57
N ASN A 37 14.83 21.73 20.72
CA ASN A 37 14.01 21.18 19.63
C ASN A 37 14.82 20.42 18.59
N ILE A 38 16.03 20.85 18.29
CA ILE A 38 16.94 20.13 17.37
C ILE A 38 17.40 18.80 17.99
N VAL A 39 17.68 18.77 19.28
CA VAL A 39 18.11 17.54 19.97
C VAL A 39 16.96 16.54 20.06
N VAL A 40 15.75 16.98 20.39
CA VAL A 40 14.56 16.11 20.47
C VAL A 40 14.21 15.56 19.09
N SER A 41 14.18 16.40 18.04
CA SER A 41 13.90 15.90 16.68
C SER A 41 14.94 14.89 16.18
N ASN A 42 16.21 15.08 16.51
CA ASN A 42 17.27 14.12 16.14
C ASN A 42 17.22 12.81 16.95
N LEU A 43 16.70 12.84 18.18
CA LEU A 43 16.48 11.63 18.98
C LEU A 43 15.31 10.81 18.42
N ASP A 44 14.19 11.45 18.11
CA ASP A 44 13.00 10.84 17.53
C ASP A 44 13.32 10.19 16.17
N GLU A 45 14.14 10.86 15.35
CA GLU A 45 14.60 10.32 14.07
C GLU A 45 15.40 9.03 14.24
N LYS A 46 16.33 9.00 15.23
CA LYS A 46 17.12 7.81 15.53
C LYS A 46 16.29 6.67 16.09
N GLU A 47 15.26 6.96 16.88
CA GLU A 47 14.36 5.93 17.42
C GLU A 47 13.56 5.26 16.30
N GLY A 48 12.98 6.04 15.37
CA GLY A 48 12.28 5.51 14.21
C GLY A 48 13.16 4.58 13.37
N ASP A 49 14.40 4.98 13.10
CA ASP A 49 15.37 4.18 12.36
C ASP A 49 15.77 2.90 13.11
N THR A 50 15.91 2.98 14.43
CA THR A 50 16.23 1.82 15.28
C THR A 50 15.10 0.80 15.24
N TYR A 51 13.84 1.22 15.47
CA TYR A 51 12.69 0.33 15.40
C TYR A 51 12.52 -0.27 14.01
N PHE A 52 12.75 0.51 12.95
CA PHE A 52 12.64 0.01 11.58
C PHE A 52 13.68 -1.08 11.30
N ALA A 53 14.94 -0.87 11.66
CA ALA A 53 16.01 -1.84 11.45
C ALA A 53 15.80 -3.13 12.27
N GLU A 54 15.35 -3.00 13.52
CA GLU A 54 14.97 -4.14 14.35
C GLU A 54 13.78 -4.91 13.76
N ALA A 55 12.76 -4.20 13.27
CA ALA A 55 11.60 -4.80 12.61
C ALA A 55 12.02 -5.62 11.39
N GLU A 56 12.92 -5.09 10.55
CA GLU A 56 13.47 -5.83 9.40
C GLU A 56 14.24 -7.07 9.81
N LYS A 57 15.00 -7.00 10.90
CA LYS A 57 15.72 -8.16 11.43
C LYS A 57 14.74 -9.24 11.87
N ASN A 58 13.69 -8.88 12.64
CA ASN A 58 12.68 -9.81 13.11
C ASN A 58 11.86 -10.40 11.96
N GLU A 59 11.51 -9.59 10.94
CA GLU A 59 10.85 -10.10 9.72
C GLU A 59 11.72 -11.16 9.02
N ARG A 60 13.02 -10.91 8.86
CA ARG A 60 13.95 -11.89 8.27
C ARG A 60 14.09 -13.18 9.10
N ASN A 61 13.98 -13.08 10.41
CA ASN A 61 14.03 -14.22 11.33
C ASN A 61 12.69 -14.99 11.41
N GLY A 62 11.62 -14.45 10.83
CA GLY A 62 10.29 -15.03 10.93
C GLY A 62 9.52 -14.66 12.21
N GLU A 63 10.06 -13.75 13.01
CA GLU A 63 9.46 -13.20 14.24
C GLU A 63 8.44 -12.13 13.87
N LEU A 64 7.39 -12.55 13.13
CA LEU A 64 6.49 -11.63 12.43
C LEU A 64 5.65 -10.76 13.38
N ASN A 65 5.23 -11.28 14.55
CA ASN A 65 4.45 -10.50 15.51
C ASN A 65 5.28 -9.35 16.11
N GLU A 66 6.55 -9.61 16.38
CA GLU A 66 7.49 -8.60 16.87
C GLU A 66 7.76 -7.56 15.77
N ALA A 67 7.94 -8.01 14.52
CA ALA A 67 8.10 -7.12 13.38
C ALA A 67 6.88 -6.20 13.19
N VAL A 68 5.64 -6.68 13.38
CA VAL A 68 4.42 -5.84 13.37
C VAL A 68 4.52 -4.73 14.41
N THR A 69 4.88 -5.09 15.65
CA THR A 69 4.99 -4.14 16.76
C THR A 69 6.04 -3.07 16.44
N LEU A 70 7.22 -3.47 15.97
CA LEU A 70 8.34 -2.57 15.72
C LEU A 70 8.13 -1.69 14.48
N PHE A 71 7.57 -2.21 13.38
CA PHE A 71 7.18 -1.36 12.24
C PHE A 71 6.09 -0.36 12.64
N GLY A 72 5.16 -0.73 13.54
CA GLY A 72 4.18 0.18 14.09
C GLY A 72 4.82 1.32 14.89
N LYS A 73 5.80 1.03 15.75
CA LYS A 73 6.58 2.03 16.49
C LYS A 73 7.36 2.93 15.54
N ALA A 74 8.08 2.36 14.57
CA ALA A 74 8.79 3.14 13.55
C ALA A 74 7.87 4.10 12.80
N ALA A 75 6.70 3.62 12.37
CA ALA A 75 5.70 4.46 11.72
C ALA A 75 5.23 5.61 12.62
N PHE A 76 5.02 5.36 13.91
CA PHE A 76 4.64 6.40 14.87
C PHE A 76 5.72 7.49 14.96
N GLU A 77 6.99 7.12 15.15
CA GLU A 77 8.11 8.07 15.27
C GLU A 77 8.33 8.88 13.98
N TYR A 78 8.28 8.24 12.81
CA TYR A 78 8.40 8.93 11.54
C TYR A 78 7.23 9.90 11.28
N ASN A 79 6.01 9.56 11.70
CA ASN A 79 4.88 10.47 11.60
C ASN A 79 5.01 11.66 12.55
N SER A 80 5.45 11.44 13.77
CA SER A 80 5.67 12.45 14.81
C SER A 80 6.72 13.47 14.36
N SER A 81 7.82 12.99 13.78
CA SER A 81 8.91 13.80 13.21
C SER A 81 8.64 14.33 11.80
N LYS A 82 7.43 14.10 11.26
CA LYS A 82 6.98 14.52 9.90
C LYS A 82 7.84 13.99 8.75
N GLN A 83 8.52 12.86 8.95
CA GLN A 83 9.26 12.16 7.92
C GLN A 83 8.32 11.31 7.06
N LEU A 84 7.45 11.97 6.29
CA LEU A 84 6.32 11.35 5.60
C LEU A 84 6.72 10.26 4.61
N ALA A 85 7.92 10.31 4.02
CA ALA A 85 8.42 9.28 3.13
C ALA A 85 8.72 7.98 3.90
N ARG A 86 9.48 8.07 5.01
CA ARG A 86 9.79 6.94 5.89
C ARG A 86 8.55 6.40 6.59
N TYR A 87 7.64 7.28 6.97
CA TYR A 87 6.32 6.89 7.48
C TYR A 87 5.58 5.99 6.49
N GLY A 88 5.52 6.41 5.21
CA GLY A 88 4.89 5.60 4.17
C GLY A 88 5.58 4.24 3.99
N GLU A 89 6.91 4.20 4.00
CA GLU A 89 7.70 2.97 3.91
C GLU A 89 7.42 2.03 5.09
N ALA A 90 7.45 2.53 6.31
CA ALA A 90 7.15 1.75 7.51
C ALA A 90 5.73 1.14 7.48
N LEU A 91 4.74 1.92 7.01
CA LEU A 91 3.37 1.43 6.82
C LEU A 91 3.28 0.33 5.75
N MET A 92 4.02 0.43 4.65
CA MET A 92 4.04 -0.61 3.62
C MET A 92 4.68 -1.89 4.14
N ARG A 93 5.76 -1.78 4.93
CA ARG A 93 6.39 -2.93 5.59
C ARG A 93 5.45 -3.56 6.62
N LEU A 94 4.81 -2.75 7.47
CA LEU A 94 3.80 -3.20 8.43
C LEU A 94 2.67 -3.99 7.74
N SER A 95 2.14 -3.45 6.65
CA SER A 95 1.11 -4.15 5.87
C SER A 95 1.61 -5.46 5.28
N ASN A 96 2.88 -5.50 4.80
CA ASN A 96 3.45 -6.72 4.26
C ASN A 96 3.58 -7.82 5.33
N VAL A 97 3.98 -7.46 6.55
CA VAL A 97 4.08 -8.42 7.67
C VAL A 97 2.69 -8.90 8.10
N HIS A 98 1.68 -8.01 8.16
CA HIS A 98 0.29 -8.44 8.34
C HIS A 98 -0.18 -9.41 7.25
N TYR A 99 0.19 -9.14 5.99
CA TYR A 99 -0.12 -10.06 4.88
C TYR A 99 0.54 -11.42 5.06
N GLN A 100 1.80 -11.50 5.50
CA GLN A 100 2.50 -12.75 5.77
C GLN A 100 1.84 -13.54 6.90
N LEU A 101 1.32 -12.86 7.92
CA LEU A 101 0.53 -13.45 9.02
C LEU A 101 -0.90 -13.85 8.60
N ALA A 102 -1.28 -13.66 7.33
CA ALA A 102 -2.66 -13.81 6.85
C ALA A 102 -3.68 -12.86 7.51
N HIS A 103 -3.23 -11.80 8.18
CA HIS A 103 -4.04 -10.72 8.72
C HIS A 103 -4.41 -9.73 7.59
N PHE A 104 -5.20 -10.22 6.61
CA PHE A 104 -5.44 -9.48 5.38
C PHE A 104 -6.30 -8.23 5.56
N VAL A 105 -7.17 -8.21 6.58
CA VAL A 105 -8.01 -7.03 6.88
C VAL A 105 -7.16 -5.91 7.46
N GLU A 106 -6.25 -6.21 8.38
CA GLU A 106 -5.30 -5.27 8.96
C GLU A 106 -4.35 -4.75 7.89
N ALA A 107 -3.84 -5.63 7.03
CA ALA A 107 -3.01 -5.25 5.89
C ALA A 107 -3.74 -4.28 4.95
N GLU A 108 -5.02 -4.53 4.64
CA GLU A 108 -5.88 -3.64 3.85
C GLU A 108 -6.01 -2.27 4.51
N GLN A 109 -6.35 -2.23 5.80
CA GLN A 109 -6.55 -0.99 6.54
C GLN A 109 -5.31 -0.10 6.55
N VAL A 110 -4.14 -0.68 6.80
CA VAL A 110 -2.87 0.04 6.81
C VAL A 110 -2.60 0.69 5.44
N VAL A 111 -2.77 -0.05 4.35
CA VAL A 111 -2.46 0.49 3.01
C VAL A 111 -3.54 1.45 2.54
N LEU A 112 -4.82 1.03 2.57
CA LEU A 112 -5.92 1.79 1.97
C LEU A 112 -6.21 3.08 2.73
N ASN A 113 -6.23 2.99 4.07
CA ASN A 113 -6.65 4.10 4.91
C ASN A 113 -5.52 5.03 5.30
N VAL A 114 -4.27 4.57 5.29
CA VAL A 114 -3.12 5.34 5.79
C VAL A 114 -2.04 5.54 4.73
N ALA A 115 -1.37 4.48 4.27
CA ALA A 115 -0.21 4.60 3.39
C ALA A 115 -0.54 5.26 2.05
N LEU A 116 -1.60 4.82 1.36
CA LEU A 116 -2.02 5.39 0.08
C LEU A 116 -2.42 6.86 0.21
N LYS A 117 -3.09 7.24 1.30
CA LYS A 117 -3.44 8.65 1.57
C LYS A 117 -2.18 9.50 1.82
N ASN A 118 -1.22 8.96 2.58
CA ASN A 118 0.07 9.63 2.82
C ASN A 118 0.82 9.87 1.50
N TYR A 119 0.99 8.83 0.67
CA TYR A 119 1.63 8.95 -0.63
C TYR A 119 0.89 9.87 -1.60
N SER A 120 -0.45 9.86 -1.57
CA SER A 120 -1.25 10.78 -2.38
C SER A 120 -1.05 12.23 -1.95
N LYS A 121 -1.03 12.50 -0.63
CA LYS A 121 -0.75 13.84 -0.07
C LYS A 121 0.64 14.34 -0.43
N MET A 122 1.63 13.45 -0.47
CA MET A 122 3.00 13.77 -0.87
C MET A 122 3.19 13.91 -2.39
N GLY A 123 2.22 13.51 -3.20
CA GLY A 123 2.39 13.40 -4.65
C GLY A 123 3.33 12.27 -5.08
N SER A 124 3.64 11.32 -4.20
CA SER A 124 4.53 10.19 -4.48
C SER A 124 3.86 9.16 -5.37
N ARG A 125 4.07 9.24 -6.68
CA ARG A 125 3.51 8.29 -7.66
C ARG A 125 4.05 6.88 -7.48
N ASN A 126 5.32 6.73 -7.10
CA ASN A 126 5.90 5.41 -6.80
C ASN A 126 5.21 4.77 -5.58
N GLY A 127 5.08 5.50 -4.47
CA GLY A 127 4.38 4.98 -3.29
C GLY A 127 2.90 4.65 -3.56
N GLN A 128 2.22 5.42 -4.41
CA GLN A 128 0.86 5.09 -4.85
C GLN A 128 0.84 3.78 -5.66
N MET A 129 1.78 3.57 -6.59
CA MET A 129 1.88 2.32 -7.37
C MET A 129 2.13 1.10 -6.47
N GLU A 130 3.05 1.20 -5.52
CA GLU A 130 3.33 0.16 -4.54
C GLU A 130 2.09 -0.15 -3.69
N SER A 131 1.37 0.89 -3.24
CA SER A 131 0.11 0.74 -2.52
C SER A 131 -0.94 0.01 -3.36
N TYR A 132 -1.07 0.33 -4.64
CA TYR A 132 -2.01 -0.35 -5.54
C TYR A 132 -1.61 -1.82 -5.77
N SER A 133 -0.31 -2.12 -5.95
CA SER A 133 0.20 -3.49 -6.04
C SER A 133 -0.15 -4.30 -4.80
N GLN A 134 0.16 -3.75 -3.62
CA GLN A 134 -0.11 -4.41 -2.35
C GLN A 134 -1.60 -4.64 -2.12
N LEU A 135 -2.46 -3.65 -2.40
CA LEU A 135 -3.92 -3.80 -2.33
C LEU A 135 -4.42 -4.85 -3.32
N GLY A 136 -3.87 -4.91 -4.53
CA GLY A 136 -4.17 -5.96 -5.50
C GLY A 136 -3.93 -7.36 -4.94
N ARG A 137 -2.79 -7.58 -4.28
CA ARG A 137 -2.43 -8.84 -3.60
C ARG A 137 -3.38 -9.15 -2.44
N ILE A 138 -3.62 -8.17 -1.57
CA ILE A 138 -4.48 -8.31 -0.39
C ILE A 138 -5.91 -8.68 -0.80
N TYR A 139 -6.50 -7.98 -1.77
CA TYR A 139 -7.86 -8.26 -2.23
C TYR A 139 -7.98 -9.63 -2.91
N LEU A 140 -6.90 -10.09 -3.57
CA LEU A 140 -6.87 -11.45 -4.10
C LEU A 140 -6.86 -12.49 -2.97
N ALA A 141 -6.10 -12.26 -1.91
CA ALA A 141 -6.05 -13.13 -0.72
C ALA A 141 -7.39 -13.14 0.03
N LEU A 142 -8.06 -11.99 0.12
CA LEU A 142 -9.42 -11.85 0.67
C LEU A 142 -10.52 -12.46 -0.22
N ASN A 143 -10.16 -13.13 -1.35
CA ASN A 143 -11.10 -13.67 -2.33
C ASN A 143 -12.06 -12.62 -2.91
N LYS A 144 -11.56 -11.41 -3.12
CA LYS A 144 -12.27 -10.27 -3.72
C LYS A 144 -11.64 -9.90 -5.09
N PRO A 145 -11.80 -10.76 -6.12
CA PRO A 145 -11.05 -10.63 -7.38
C PRO A 145 -11.38 -9.37 -8.18
N THR A 146 -12.60 -8.84 -8.06
CA THR A 146 -12.99 -7.60 -8.75
C THR A 146 -12.20 -6.41 -8.24
N GLN A 147 -12.08 -6.27 -6.91
CA GLN A 147 -11.28 -5.22 -6.29
C GLN A 147 -9.80 -5.39 -6.61
N SER A 148 -9.30 -6.63 -6.57
CA SER A 148 -7.92 -6.93 -6.94
C SER A 148 -7.61 -6.49 -8.38
N LEU A 149 -8.46 -6.82 -9.36
CA LEU A 149 -8.30 -6.36 -10.75
C LEU A 149 -8.31 -4.84 -10.86
N TRP A 150 -9.16 -4.16 -10.10
CA TRP A 150 -9.23 -2.71 -10.10
C TRP A 150 -7.89 -2.10 -9.65
N PHE A 151 -7.33 -2.57 -8.53
CA PHE A 151 -6.07 -2.04 -8.00
C PHE A 151 -4.88 -2.32 -8.93
N TYR A 152 -4.75 -3.52 -9.49
CA TYR A 152 -3.72 -3.78 -10.49
C TYR A 152 -3.90 -2.93 -11.76
N THR A 153 -5.16 -2.62 -12.14
CA THR A 153 -5.40 -1.70 -13.26
C THR A 153 -4.93 -0.29 -12.92
N GLN A 154 -5.18 0.21 -11.69
CA GLN A 154 -4.68 1.53 -11.26
C GLN A 154 -3.15 1.58 -11.25
N GLN A 155 -2.50 0.53 -10.74
CA GLN A 155 -1.04 0.39 -10.81
C GLN A 155 -0.53 0.48 -12.25
N GLY A 156 -1.13 -0.27 -13.16
CA GLY A 156 -0.73 -0.30 -14.57
C GLY A 156 -0.95 1.04 -15.30
N ILE A 157 -2.04 1.75 -15.00
CA ILE A 157 -2.30 3.09 -15.55
C ILE A 157 -1.20 4.06 -15.08
N LEU A 158 -0.95 4.10 -13.77
CA LEU A 158 0.04 5.00 -13.20
C LEU A 158 1.46 4.67 -13.66
N ALA A 159 1.82 3.39 -13.71
CA ALA A 159 3.11 2.92 -14.22
C ALA A 159 3.38 3.38 -15.65
N LYS A 160 2.37 3.30 -16.53
CA LYS A 160 2.48 3.82 -17.91
C LYS A 160 2.67 5.34 -17.95
N GLN A 161 1.94 6.07 -17.12
CA GLN A 161 2.01 7.54 -17.10
C GLN A 161 3.40 8.05 -16.73
N ILE A 162 4.13 7.31 -15.89
CA ILE A 162 5.48 7.70 -15.46
C ILE A 162 6.61 6.91 -16.14
N GLY A 163 6.28 6.04 -17.10
CA GLY A 163 7.26 5.24 -17.84
C GLY A 163 7.90 4.10 -17.04
N ASN A 164 7.28 3.66 -15.94
CA ASN A 164 7.80 2.55 -15.12
C ASN A 164 7.39 1.20 -15.73
N ASN A 165 8.25 0.64 -16.58
CA ASN A 165 8.00 -0.63 -17.27
C ASN A 165 7.92 -1.82 -16.30
N SER A 166 8.74 -1.85 -15.24
CA SER A 166 8.72 -2.93 -14.24
C SER A 166 7.37 -3.00 -13.53
N ALA A 167 6.90 -1.89 -12.96
CA ALA A 167 5.60 -1.82 -12.31
C ALA A 167 4.43 -2.10 -13.27
N PHE A 168 4.58 -1.75 -14.56
CA PHE A 168 3.57 -2.08 -15.57
C PHE A 168 3.51 -3.59 -15.83
N ILE A 169 4.65 -4.27 -15.96
CA ILE A 169 4.72 -5.72 -16.12
C ILE A 169 4.16 -6.42 -14.88
N GLU A 170 4.53 -5.96 -13.69
CA GLU A 170 3.98 -6.46 -12.43
C GLU A 170 2.46 -6.36 -12.38
N SER A 171 1.88 -5.23 -12.80
CA SER A 171 0.41 -5.07 -12.85
C SER A 171 -0.26 -6.08 -13.79
N VAL A 172 0.35 -6.34 -14.96
CA VAL A 172 -0.15 -7.34 -15.92
C VAL A 172 -0.08 -8.76 -15.35
N LEU A 173 0.99 -9.09 -14.63
CA LEU A 173 1.13 -10.37 -13.93
C LEU A 173 0.11 -10.50 -12.79
N GLY A 174 -0.11 -9.44 -12.02
CA GLY A 174 -1.15 -9.40 -11.00
C GLY A 174 -2.54 -9.69 -11.60
N MET A 175 -2.88 -9.04 -12.71
CA MET A 175 -4.15 -9.30 -13.42
C MET A 175 -4.24 -10.74 -13.95
N ALA A 176 -3.13 -11.32 -14.44
CA ALA A 176 -3.10 -12.72 -14.86
C ALA A 176 -3.40 -13.67 -13.68
N ASN A 177 -2.78 -13.44 -12.52
CA ASN A 177 -3.01 -14.24 -11.31
C ASN A 177 -4.47 -14.17 -10.84
N VAL A 178 -5.10 -12.99 -10.91
CA VAL A 178 -6.53 -12.86 -10.61
C VAL A 178 -7.38 -13.68 -11.57
N LYS A 179 -7.07 -13.65 -12.87
CA LYS A 179 -7.78 -14.45 -13.91
C LYS A 179 -7.57 -15.95 -13.72
N ILE A 180 -6.36 -16.39 -13.31
CA ILE A 180 -6.11 -17.79 -12.93
C ILE A 180 -7.03 -18.19 -11.77
N ARG A 181 -7.11 -17.38 -10.72
CA ARG A 181 -7.98 -17.65 -9.57
C ARG A 181 -9.45 -17.73 -9.95
N LYS A 182 -9.88 -16.91 -10.92
CA LYS A 182 -11.24 -16.94 -11.49
C LYS A 182 -11.45 -18.07 -12.51
N LYS A 183 -10.43 -18.88 -12.80
CA LYS A 183 -10.45 -19.92 -13.84
C LYS A 183 -10.67 -19.39 -15.27
N GLU A 184 -10.40 -18.11 -15.49
CA GLU A 184 -10.44 -17.44 -16.81
C GLU A 184 -9.11 -17.69 -17.56
N TYR A 185 -8.75 -18.96 -17.75
CA TYR A 185 -7.41 -19.38 -18.17
C TYR A 185 -6.98 -18.81 -19.52
N SER A 186 -7.91 -18.72 -20.49
CA SER A 186 -7.60 -18.12 -21.80
C SER A 186 -7.20 -16.64 -21.71
N LEU A 187 -7.85 -15.89 -20.82
CA LEU A 187 -7.53 -14.49 -20.57
C LEU A 187 -6.21 -14.36 -19.79
N ALA A 188 -5.98 -15.22 -18.81
CA ALA A 188 -4.73 -15.28 -18.07
C ALA A 188 -3.55 -15.57 -19.00
N ALA A 189 -3.68 -16.54 -19.91
CA ALA A 189 -2.64 -16.86 -20.89
C ALA A 189 -2.29 -15.66 -21.80
N LYS A 190 -3.29 -14.85 -22.19
CA LYS A 190 -3.07 -13.61 -22.97
C LYS A 190 -2.25 -12.60 -22.17
N ASP A 191 -2.58 -12.39 -20.90
CA ASP A 191 -1.85 -11.46 -20.04
C ASP A 191 -0.42 -11.96 -19.78
N LEU A 192 -0.21 -13.25 -19.53
CA LEU A 192 1.13 -13.83 -19.37
C LEU A 192 1.99 -13.67 -20.63
N ASN A 193 1.41 -13.88 -21.83
CA ASN A 193 2.10 -13.63 -23.08
C ASN A 193 2.46 -12.17 -23.25
N ARG A 194 1.56 -11.26 -22.85
CA ARG A 194 1.80 -9.81 -22.86
C ARG A 194 2.93 -9.42 -21.91
N ALA A 195 2.92 -9.94 -20.68
CA ALA A 195 3.98 -9.69 -19.70
C ALA A 195 5.34 -10.20 -20.21
N GLU A 196 5.39 -11.38 -20.82
CA GLU A 196 6.62 -11.94 -21.42
C GLU A 196 7.17 -11.06 -22.56
N VAL A 197 6.30 -10.57 -23.43
CA VAL A 197 6.71 -9.68 -24.54
C VAL A 197 7.23 -8.34 -23.99
N LEU A 198 6.52 -7.74 -23.02
CA LEU A 198 6.93 -6.49 -22.41
C LEU A 198 8.28 -6.63 -21.68
N ALA A 199 8.46 -7.71 -20.90
CA ALA A 199 9.71 -7.97 -20.20
C ALA A 199 10.89 -8.13 -21.16
N LYS A 200 10.70 -8.84 -22.29
CA LYS A 200 11.71 -9.00 -23.33
C LYS A 200 12.03 -7.65 -24.01
N SER A 201 11.02 -6.86 -24.38
CA SER A 201 11.23 -5.59 -25.07
C SER A 201 11.91 -4.54 -24.20
N ALA A 202 11.68 -4.58 -22.88
CA ALA A 202 12.31 -3.69 -21.91
C ALA A 202 13.63 -4.23 -21.33
N ASN A 203 14.08 -5.43 -21.75
CA ASN A 203 15.25 -6.14 -21.23
C ASN A 203 15.19 -6.37 -19.70
N ILE A 204 13.99 -6.65 -19.16
CA ILE A 204 13.72 -6.89 -17.74
C ILE A 204 13.59 -8.40 -17.51
N HIS A 205 14.49 -8.97 -16.72
CA HIS A 205 14.57 -10.42 -16.52
C HIS A 205 13.97 -10.92 -15.21
N GLU A 206 13.73 -10.03 -14.26
CA GLU A 206 13.26 -10.36 -12.92
C GLU A 206 11.92 -11.12 -12.89
N PHE A 207 11.04 -10.91 -13.87
CA PHE A 207 9.72 -11.57 -13.95
C PHE A 207 9.72 -12.94 -14.61
N LYS A 208 10.85 -13.43 -15.12
CA LYS A 208 10.93 -14.69 -15.87
C LYS A 208 10.38 -15.89 -15.09
N ASN A 209 10.77 -16.02 -13.83
CA ASN A 209 10.33 -17.11 -12.97
C ASN A 209 8.84 -16.96 -12.61
N GLN A 210 8.40 -15.76 -12.26
CA GLN A 210 7.00 -15.48 -11.95
C GLN A 210 6.07 -15.79 -13.14
N ILE A 211 6.47 -15.43 -14.35
CA ILE A 211 5.73 -15.75 -15.59
C ILE A 211 5.67 -17.27 -15.78
N LYS A 212 6.80 -17.98 -15.58
CA LYS A 212 6.88 -19.43 -15.71
C LYS A 212 5.97 -20.13 -14.70
N ASP A 213 6.02 -19.71 -13.44
CA ASP A 213 5.23 -20.29 -12.35
C ASP A 213 3.74 -20.05 -12.55
N ALA A 214 3.33 -18.82 -12.90
CA ALA A 214 1.95 -18.52 -13.23
C ALA A 214 1.44 -19.32 -14.44
N ARG A 215 2.31 -19.57 -15.44
CA ARG A 215 1.98 -20.37 -16.61
C ARG A 215 1.79 -21.85 -16.27
N SER A 216 2.53 -22.39 -15.31
CA SER A 216 2.37 -23.77 -14.85
C SER A 216 1.02 -24.05 -14.15
N MET A 217 0.35 -22.99 -13.68
CA MET A 217 -0.99 -23.08 -13.08
C MET A 217 -2.11 -23.16 -14.14
N LEU A 218 -1.80 -22.99 -15.42
CA LEU A 218 -2.78 -23.09 -16.50
C LEU A 218 -2.99 -24.54 -16.92
N PRO A 219 -4.24 -24.97 -17.23
CA PRO A 219 -4.47 -26.25 -17.89
C PRO A 219 -3.71 -26.35 -19.22
N ALA A 220 -3.28 -27.54 -19.60
CA ALA A 220 -2.46 -27.81 -20.79
C ALA A 220 -3.02 -27.17 -22.09
N ILE A 221 -4.34 -27.17 -22.26
CA ILE A 221 -5.03 -26.56 -23.41
C ILE A 221 -4.89 -25.03 -23.46
N ALA A 222 -4.85 -24.39 -22.31
CA ALA A 222 -4.73 -22.93 -22.20
C ALA A 222 -3.27 -22.45 -22.17
N ALA A 223 -2.34 -23.33 -21.84
CA ALA A 223 -0.90 -23.06 -21.75
C ALA A 223 -0.21 -23.01 -23.14
N ALA A 224 -0.84 -23.57 -24.19
CA ALA A 224 -0.27 -23.59 -25.53
C ALA A 224 -0.13 -22.15 -26.08
N LYS A 225 1.10 -21.77 -26.48
CA LYS A 225 1.31 -20.49 -27.19
C LYS A 225 0.47 -20.46 -28.47
N PRO A 226 -0.20 -19.35 -28.80
CA PRO A 226 -0.89 -19.25 -30.06
C PRO A 226 0.11 -19.52 -31.21
N ALA A 227 -0.23 -20.48 -32.07
CA ALA A 227 0.60 -20.82 -33.24
C ALA A 227 0.88 -19.52 -34.02
N LYS A 228 2.15 -19.26 -34.36
CA LYS A 228 2.52 -18.17 -35.26
C LYS A 228 1.71 -18.35 -36.54
N LYS A 229 0.81 -17.40 -36.84
CA LYS A 229 0.16 -17.35 -38.16
C LYS A 229 1.28 -17.28 -39.19
N SER A 230 1.52 -18.38 -39.91
CA SER A 230 2.43 -18.36 -41.05
C SER A 230 1.84 -17.38 -42.06
N SER A 231 2.47 -16.25 -42.26
CA SER A 231 2.16 -15.37 -43.38
C SER A 231 2.52 -16.11 -44.68
N LYS A 232 1.57 -16.83 -45.28
CA LYS A 232 1.71 -17.22 -46.67
C LYS A 232 1.70 -15.93 -47.49
N LYS A 233 2.87 -15.46 -47.89
CA LYS A 233 2.99 -14.53 -49.01
C LYS A 233 2.49 -15.28 -50.27
N LYS A 234 1.45 -14.73 -50.90
CA LYS A 234 1.13 -14.96 -52.28
C LYS A 234 1.85 -13.88 -53.10
#